data_755a9e1850a2943738affb7f108dcfcc
#
_entry.id   755a9e1850a2943738affb7f108dcfcc
#
_cell.length_a   1.000
_cell.length_b   1.000
_cell.length_c   1.000
_cell.angle_alpha   90.00
_cell.angle_beta   90.00
_cell.angle_gamma   90.00
#
_symmetry.space_group_name_H-M   'P 1'
#
loop_
_entity.id
_entity.type
_entity.pdbx_description
1 polymer ?
#
loop_
_entity_poly.entity_id
_entity_poly.type
_entity_poly.pdbx_seq_one_letter_code
_entity_poly.pdbx_strand_id
1 'polypeptide(L)'
;MLEKAKKLFKYLNQHSEGHEDLKTPKGIHAEFELKYKTLTVGYLELHDGTWNFSYSREFKKQDDLRPIVQFPDKNKMYKNEELWPFFTVRIPGLKQPEIQHIIESENIDRTNEVELLKRFGEKTISNPYELVGAA
;
A
#
# COMPACT_ATOMS: atom_id res chain seq x y z
N MET A 1 -20.85 18.19 7.98
CA MET A 1 -20.64 17.35 6.80
C MET A 1 -19.64 17.94 5.80
N LEU A 2 -19.79 19.21 5.41
CA LEU A 2 -18.84 19.88 4.52
C LEU A 2 -17.41 19.93 5.08
N GLU A 3 -17.27 20.08 6.39
CA GLU A 3 -15.94 20.13 7.01
C GLU A 3 -15.21 18.80 6.96
N LYS A 4 -15.92 17.67 7.12
CA LYS A 4 -15.31 16.35 7.01
C LYS A 4 -14.86 16.07 5.60
N ALA A 5 -15.65 16.46 4.60
CA ALA A 5 -15.29 16.32 3.19
C ALA A 5 -14.06 17.15 2.85
N LYS A 6 -13.99 18.39 3.36
CA LYS A 6 -12.83 19.26 3.16
C LYS A 6 -11.56 18.70 3.80
N LYS A 7 -11.68 18.15 5.02
CA LYS A 7 -10.53 17.55 5.71
C LYS A 7 -10.04 16.33 4.96
N LEU A 8 -10.94 15.47 4.50
CA LEU A 8 -10.57 14.30 3.73
C LEU A 8 -9.91 14.69 2.40
N PHE A 9 -10.48 15.67 1.70
CA PHE A 9 -9.93 16.16 0.45
C PHE A 9 -8.53 16.74 0.64
N LYS A 10 -8.35 17.55 1.70
CA LYS A 10 -7.05 18.11 2.04
C LYS A 10 -6.04 17.01 2.39
N TYR A 11 -6.48 15.99 3.14
CA TYR A 11 -5.63 14.84 3.48
C TYR A 11 -5.18 14.12 2.21
N LEU A 12 -6.11 13.82 1.29
CA LEU A 12 -5.78 13.11 0.06
C LEU A 12 -4.81 13.90 -0.81
N ASN A 13 -5.00 15.23 -0.92
CA ASN A 13 -4.08 16.08 -1.65
C ASN A 13 -2.69 16.09 -1.04
N GLN A 14 -2.59 16.25 0.28
CA GLN A 14 -1.30 16.24 0.98
C GLN A 14 -0.63 14.88 0.90
N HIS A 15 -1.43 13.82 0.95
CA HIS A 15 -0.94 12.45 0.93
C HIS A 15 -0.30 12.10 -0.43
N SER A 16 -0.89 12.57 -1.53
CA SER A 16 -0.36 12.29 -2.87
C SER A 16 0.74 13.27 -3.29
N GLU A 17 0.99 14.32 -2.50
CA GLU A 17 2.01 15.31 -2.84
C GLU A 17 3.41 14.70 -2.83
N GLY A 18 4.17 14.91 -3.91
CA GLY A 18 5.49 14.33 -4.06
C GLY A 18 5.50 12.92 -4.65
N HIS A 19 4.32 12.38 -5.04
CA HIS A 19 4.21 11.04 -5.63
C HIS A 19 4.47 11.01 -7.13
N GLU A 20 4.72 12.14 -7.75
CA GLU A 20 4.92 12.24 -9.21
C GLU A 20 6.08 11.39 -9.72
N ASP A 21 7.10 11.22 -8.89
CA ASP A 21 8.30 10.47 -9.26
C ASP A 21 8.30 9.04 -8.74
N LEU A 22 7.20 8.58 -8.14
CA LEU A 22 7.12 7.20 -7.65
C LEU A 22 7.21 6.21 -8.79
N LYS A 23 8.05 5.21 -8.60
CA LYS A 23 8.28 4.15 -9.58
C LYS A 23 8.30 2.80 -8.93
N THR A 24 7.79 1.80 -9.66
CA THR A 24 7.98 0.40 -9.32
C THR A 24 9.42 0.03 -9.70
N PRO A 25 10.26 -0.38 -8.73
CA PRO A 25 11.64 -0.75 -9.06
C PRO A 25 11.68 -2.02 -9.90
N LYS A 26 12.65 -2.07 -10.83
CA LYS A 26 12.86 -3.24 -11.69
C LYS A 26 13.96 -4.12 -11.11
N GLY A 27 13.87 -5.41 -11.40
CA GLY A 27 14.88 -6.37 -10.97
C GLY A 27 14.88 -6.65 -9.47
N ILE A 28 13.84 -6.25 -8.76
CA ILE A 28 13.69 -6.45 -7.33
C ILE A 28 12.52 -7.37 -7.07
N HIS A 29 12.68 -8.28 -6.11
CA HIS A 29 11.60 -9.11 -5.59
C HIS A 29 11.22 -8.58 -4.21
N ALA A 30 9.94 -8.39 -3.96
CA ALA A 30 9.44 -7.97 -2.65
C ALA A 30 8.14 -8.67 -2.35
N GLU A 31 7.92 -8.99 -1.07
CA GLU A 31 6.72 -9.65 -0.60
C GLU A 31 6.16 -8.94 0.62
N PHE A 32 4.84 -8.81 0.65
CA PHE A 32 4.12 -8.24 1.79
C PHE A 32 2.92 -9.10 2.11
N GLU A 33 2.58 -9.16 3.40
CA GLU A 33 1.31 -9.75 3.84
C GLU A 33 0.35 -8.64 4.21
N LEU A 34 -0.89 -8.75 3.71
CA LEU A 34 -1.98 -7.86 4.11
C LEU A 34 -2.74 -8.56 5.22
N LYS A 35 -2.88 -7.89 6.37
CA LYS A 35 -3.49 -8.47 7.55
C LYS A 35 -4.66 -7.63 8.06
N TYR A 36 -5.64 -8.29 8.62
CA TYR A 36 -6.69 -7.70 9.41
C TYR A 36 -6.68 -8.40 10.77
N LYS A 37 -6.21 -7.68 11.80
CA LYS A 37 -5.98 -8.28 13.12
C LYS A 37 -5.07 -9.51 13.00
N THR A 38 -5.54 -10.68 13.42
CA THR A 38 -4.77 -11.93 13.33
C THR A 38 -4.95 -12.67 12.00
N LEU A 39 -5.88 -12.23 11.16
CA LEU A 39 -6.16 -12.86 9.87
C LEU A 39 -5.21 -12.35 8.79
N THR A 40 -4.52 -13.27 8.11
CA THR A 40 -3.81 -12.92 6.88
C THR A 40 -4.83 -12.87 5.75
N VAL A 41 -5.04 -11.68 5.20
CA VAL A 41 -6.02 -11.45 4.14
C VAL A 41 -5.48 -11.86 2.78
N GLY A 42 -4.24 -11.50 2.49
CA GLY A 42 -3.67 -11.79 1.19
C GLY A 42 -2.19 -11.43 1.12
N TYR A 43 -1.66 -11.57 -0.07
CA TYR A 43 -0.24 -11.37 -0.35
C TYR A 43 -0.05 -10.42 -1.50
N LEU A 44 0.78 -9.41 -1.29
CA LEU A 44 1.23 -8.49 -2.33
C LEU A 44 2.68 -8.83 -2.66
N GLU A 45 2.94 -9.09 -3.92
CA GLU A 45 4.27 -9.49 -4.36
C GLU A 45 4.69 -8.67 -5.57
N LEU A 46 5.96 -8.26 -5.58
CA LEU A 46 6.60 -7.64 -6.74
C LEU A 46 7.61 -8.62 -7.32
N HIS A 47 7.49 -8.89 -8.61
CA HIS A 47 8.43 -9.75 -9.32
C HIS A 47 8.62 -9.21 -10.74
N ASP A 48 9.87 -8.89 -11.08
CA ASP A 48 10.24 -8.37 -12.41
C ASP A 48 9.37 -7.20 -12.89
N GLY A 49 9.10 -6.24 -12.01
CA GLY A 49 8.34 -5.04 -12.35
C GLY A 49 6.83 -5.25 -12.41
N THR A 50 6.35 -6.42 -12.05
CA THR A 50 4.92 -6.72 -12.01
C THR A 50 4.45 -6.96 -10.59
N TRP A 51 3.41 -6.22 -10.18
CA TRP A 51 2.76 -6.41 -8.90
C TRP A 51 1.70 -7.49 -9.02
N ASN A 52 1.65 -8.38 -8.03
CA ASN A 52 0.64 -9.44 -7.93
C ASN A 52 -0.04 -9.34 -6.58
N PHE A 53 -1.36 -9.51 -6.59
CA PHE A 53 -2.13 -9.63 -5.33
C PHE A 53 -3.02 -10.86 -5.40
N SER A 54 -3.02 -11.66 -4.32
CA SER A 54 -3.90 -12.80 -4.19
C SER A 54 -4.38 -12.92 -2.75
N TYR A 55 -5.60 -13.40 -2.58
CA TYR A 55 -6.14 -13.66 -1.24
C TYR A 55 -5.58 -14.94 -0.65
N SER A 56 -5.46 -14.97 0.67
CA SER A 56 -5.05 -16.16 1.40
C SER A 56 -6.15 -17.22 1.42
N ARG A 57 -5.79 -18.45 1.79
CA ARG A 57 -6.79 -19.52 1.97
C ARG A 57 -7.74 -19.18 3.11
N GLU A 58 -7.20 -18.61 4.19
CA GLU A 58 -8.00 -18.22 5.37
C GLU A 58 -9.05 -17.20 5.00
N PHE A 59 -8.70 -16.22 4.19
CA PHE A 59 -9.66 -15.22 3.73
C PHE A 59 -10.75 -15.84 2.86
N LYS A 60 -10.38 -16.76 1.97
CA LYS A 60 -11.34 -17.40 1.07
C LYS A 60 -12.38 -18.24 1.80
N LYS A 61 -12.05 -18.73 3.00
CA LYS A 61 -12.94 -19.60 3.79
C LYS A 61 -13.88 -18.83 4.70
N GLN A 62 -13.70 -17.54 4.88
CA GLN A 62 -14.53 -16.73 5.76
C GLN A 62 -15.40 -15.77 4.96
N ASP A 63 -16.54 -15.36 5.53
CA ASP A 63 -17.50 -14.45 4.90
C ASP A 63 -17.74 -13.18 5.71
N ASP A 64 -17.08 -13.02 6.86
CA ASP A 64 -17.24 -11.85 7.72
C ASP A 64 -16.66 -10.59 7.08
N LEU A 65 -15.54 -10.73 6.39
CA LEU A 65 -14.92 -9.65 5.65
C LEU A 65 -15.21 -9.83 4.16
N ARG A 66 -15.71 -8.77 3.55
CA ARG A 66 -15.94 -8.77 2.10
C ARG A 66 -14.63 -8.55 1.35
N PRO A 67 -14.54 -9.03 0.11
CA PRO A 67 -13.39 -8.72 -0.74
C PRO A 67 -13.18 -7.22 -0.88
N ILE A 68 -11.93 -6.83 -1.03
CA ILE A 68 -11.54 -5.45 -1.27
C ILE A 68 -12.13 -5.02 -2.62
N VAL A 69 -12.65 -3.77 -2.69
CA VAL A 69 -13.35 -3.29 -3.89
C VAL A 69 -12.52 -3.44 -5.16
N GLN A 70 -11.22 -3.17 -5.08
CA GLN A 70 -10.33 -3.30 -6.24
C GLN A 70 -10.00 -4.76 -6.61
N PHE A 71 -10.29 -5.70 -5.70
CA PHE A 71 -10.02 -7.12 -5.87
C PHE A 71 -11.27 -7.93 -5.54
N PRO A 72 -12.34 -7.80 -6.35
CA PRO A 72 -13.65 -8.36 -5.99
C PRO A 72 -13.74 -9.88 -6.06
N ASP A 73 -12.93 -10.53 -6.88
CA ASP A 73 -12.94 -12.00 -7.02
C ASP A 73 -11.85 -12.59 -6.14
N LYS A 74 -12.25 -13.22 -5.05
CA LYS A 74 -11.30 -13.80 -4.08
C LYS A 74 -10.53 -15.02 -4.59
N ASN A 75 -10.92 -15.57 -5.73
CA ASN A 75 -10.25 -16.72 -6.33
C ASN A 75 -9.29 -16.34 -7.46
N LYS A 76 -9.22 -15.06 -7.78
CA LYS A 76 -8.39 -14.56 -8.88
C LYS A 76 -7.06 -14.03 -8.36
N MET A 77 -5.99 -14.24 -9.13
CA MET A 77 -4.73 -13.54 -8.93
C MET A 77 -4.74 -12.28 -9.77
N TYR A 78 -4.50 -11.13 -9.13
CA TYR A 78 -4.48 -9.84 -9.79
C TYR A 78 -3.05 -9.45 -10.11
N LYS A 79 -2.82 -8.97 -11.33
CA LYS A 79 -1.50 -8.55 -11.79
C LYS A 79 -1.58 -7.16 -12.43
N ASN A 80 -0.59 -6.33 -12.16
CA ASN A 80 -0.49 -5.02 -12.78
C ASN A 80 0.95 -4.52 -12.72
N GLU A 81 1.34 -3.73 -13.71
CA GLU A 81 2.67 -3.10 -13.72
C GLU A 81 2.73 -1.90 -12.78
N GLU A 82 1.59 -1.30 -12.46
CA GLU A 82 1.49 -0.21 -11.51
C GLU A 82 0.89 -0.69 -10.19
N LEU A 83 1.41 -0.18 -9.09
CA LEU A 83 0.86 -0.49 -7.78
C LEU A 83 -0.55 0.11 -7.64
N TRP A 84 -1.49 -0.71 -7.18
CA TRP A 84 -2.88 -0.27 -7.05
C TRP A 84 -3.06 0.82 -5.99
N PRO A 85 -4.03 1.73 -6.19
CA PRO A 85 -4.32 2.79 -5.22
C PRO A 85 -4.57 2.30 -3.79
N PHE A 86 -5.16 1.12 -3.63
CA PHE A 86 -5.35 0.50 -2.32
C PHE A 86 -4.04 0.45 -1.52
N PHE A 87 -2.92 0.27 -2.18
CA PHE A 87 -1.60 0.21 -1.54
C PHE A 87 -0.87 1.54 -1.57
N THR A 88 -0.99 2.32 -2.65
CA THR A 88 -0.26 3.60 -2.75
C THR A 88 -0.72 4.62 -1.72
N VAL A 89 -1.97 4.53 -1.24
CA VAL A 89 -2.46 5.45 -0.18
C VAL A 89 -1.67 5.28 1.13
N ARG A 90 -0.92 4.21 1.27
CA ARG A 90 -0.08 3.95 2.45
C ARG A 90 1.23 4.73 2.42
N ILE A 91 1.60 5.24 1.26
CA ILE A 91 2.79 6.07 1.11
C ILE A 91 2.39 7.51 1.44
N PRO A 92 3.02 8.15 2.45
CA PRO A 92 2.63 9.50 2.84
C PRO A 92 3.04 10.54 1.80
N GLY A 93 2.55 11.76 1.96
CA GLY A 93 2.98 12.88 1.14
C GLY A 93 4.46 13.15 1.34
N LEU A 94 5.24 13.04 0.27
CA LEU A 94 6.71 13.06 0.36
C LEU A 94 7.27 14.48 0.53
N LYS A 95 6.44 15.51 0.36
CA LYS A 95 6.84 16.91 0.58
C LYS A 95 6.60 17.38 2.00
N GLN A 96 5.96 16.56 2.85
CA GLN A 96 5.78 16.90 4.26
C GLN A 96 7.15 16.95 4.95
N PRO A 97 7.44 18.01 5.73
CA PRO A 97 8.76 18.17 6.34
C PRO A 97 9.22 17.00 7.21
N GLU A 98 8.30 16.41 7.98
CA GLU A 98 8.61 15.25 8.83
C GLU A 98 9.01 14.05 8.00
N ILE A 99 8.31 13.83 6.88
CA ILE A 99 8.58 12.71 5.98
C ILE A 99 9.89 12.92 5.26
N GLN A 100 10.15 14.14 4.77
CA GLN A 100 11.42 14.47 4.14
C GLN A 100 12.60 14.24 5.09
N HIS A 101 12.43 14.62 6.35
CA HIS A 101 13.47 14.43 7.36
C HIS A 101 13.80 12.94 7.55
N ILE A 102 12.77 12.08 7.63
CA ILE A 102 12.97 10.64 7.76
C ILE A 102 13.67 10.09 6.52
N ILE A 103 13.21 10.47 5.32
CA ILE A 103 13.77 10.01 4.06
C ILE A 103 15.26 10.38 3.98
N GLU A 104 15.62 11.61 4.32
CA GLU A 104 17.00 12.07 4.28
C GLU A 104 17.85 11.39 5.36
N SER A 105 17.36 11.32 6.59
CA SER A 105 18.13 10.74 7.69
C SER A 105 18.35 9.24 7.56
N GLU A 106 17.40 8.52 6.95
CA GLU A 106 17.50 7.07 6.75
C GLU A 106 18.00 6.71 5.35
N ASN A 107 18.32 7.71 4.53
CA ASN A 107 18.80 7.52 3.16
C ASN A 107 17.89 6.63 2.32
N ILE A 108 16.60 6.93 2.34
CA ILE A 108 15.58 6.21 1.59
C ILE A 108 15.47 6.80 0.18
N ASP A 109 15.36 5.96 -0.83
CA ASP A 109 15.08 6.40 -2.20
C ASP A 109 13.62 6.82 -2.31
N ARG A 110 13.38 8.13 -2.44
CA ARG A 110 12.04 8.71 -2.49
C ARG A 110 11.24 8.34 -3.74
N THR A 111 11.86 7.71 -4.71
CA THR A 111 11.19 7.25 -5.93
C THR A 111 10.81 5.76 -5.85
N ASN A 112 11.33 5.04 -4.87
CA ASN A 112 11.19 3.58 -4.78
C ASN A 112 9.98 3.20 -3.94
N GLU A 113 8.91 2.75 -4.61
CA GLU A 113 7.67 2.35 -3.95
C GLU A 113 7.86 1.25 -2.91
N VAL A 114 8.76 0.30 -3.16
CA VAL A 114 9.00 -0.81 -2.23
C VAL A 114 9.61 -0.31 -0.92
N GLU A 115 10.63 0.54 -1.00
CA GLU A 115 11.25 1.09 0.21
C GLU A 115 10.26 1.93 1.02
N LEU A 116 9.46 2.73 0.32
CA LEU A 116 8.47 3.59 0.97
C LEU A 116 7.33 2.77 1.62
N LEU A 117 6.87 1.72 0.95
CA LEU A 117 5.88 0.82 1.55
C LEU A 117 6.44 0.13 2.80
N LYS A 118 7.67 -0.35 2.74
CA LYS A 118 8.31 -1.00 3.90
C LYS A 118 8.45 -0.05 5.08
N ARG A 119 8.79 1.20 4.81
CA ARG A 119 9.02 2.17 5.89
C ARG A 119 7.73 2.77 6.44
N PHE A 120 6.78 3.10 5.58
CA PHE A 120 5.59 3.86 5.94
C PHE A 120 4.28 3.12 5.75
N GLY A 121 4.28 1.99 5.05
CA GLY A 121 3.06 1.39 4.53
C GLY A 121 2.31 0.46 5.47
N GLU A 122 2.84 0.19 6.66
CA GLU A 122 2.22 -0.78 7.57
C GLU A 122 0.78 -0.42 7.91
N LYS A 123 0.52 0.84 8.22
CA LYS A 123 -0.81 1.32 8.60
C LYS A 123 -1.23 2.51 7.75
N THR A 124 -2.53 2.69 7.64
CA THR A 124 -3.13 3.86 6.99
C THR A 124 -4.43 4.21 7.68
N ILE A 125 -4.82 5.49 7.64
CA ILE A 125 -6.13 5.90 8.16
C ILE A 125 -7.28 5.55 7.22
N SER A 126 -6.96 5.16 5.98
CA SER A 126 -7.97 4.87 4.93
C SER A 126 -8.70 3.56 5.15
N ASN A 127 -8.09 2.60 5.83
CA ASN A 127 -8.69 1.29 6.10
C ASN A 127 -7.98 0.61 7.27
N PRO A 128 -8.60 -0.44 7.84
CA PRO A 128 -8.03 -1.11 9.03
C PRO A 128 -6.98 -2.18 8.74
N TYR A 129 -6.64 -2.39 7.47
CA TYR A 129 -5.68 -3.43 7.11
C TYR A 129 -4.25 -2.98 7.39
N GLU A 130 -3.40 -3.93 7.79
CA GLU A 130 -1.97 -3.71 7.98
C GLU A 130 -1.20 -4.40 6.86
N LEU A 131 -0.19 -3.73 6.33
CA LEU A 131 0.68 -4.29 5.31
C LEU A 131 2.05 -4.52 5.92
N VAL A 132 2.46 -5.77 6.02
CA VAL A 132 3.70 -6.17 6.69
C VAL A 132 4.65 -6.75 5.66
N GLY A 133 5.86 -6.21 5.61
CA GLY A 133 6.89 -6.77 4.75
C GLY A 133 7.25 -8.17 5.20
N ALA A 134 7.22 -9.14 4.27
CA ALA A 134 7.71 -10.47 4.53
C ALA A 134 9.24 -10.46 4.43
N ALA A 135 9.87 -11.11 5.38
CA ALA A 135 11.34 -11.15 5.44
C ALA A 135 11.93 -11.98 4.29
#